data_ae363bb7f976f4bdb1fbf5b2aca3e65c
#
_entry.id   ae363bb7f976f4bdb1fbf5b2aca3e65c
#
_cell.length_a   1.000
_cell.length_b   1.000
_cell.length_c   1.000
_cell.angle_alpha   90.00
_cell.angle_beta   90.00
_cell.angle_gamma   90.00
#
_symmetry.space_group_name_H-M   'P 1'
#
loop_
_entity.id
_entity.type
_entity.pdbx_description
1 polymer ?
#
loop_
_entity_poly.entity_id
_entity_poly.type
_entity_poly.pdbx_seq_one_letter_code
_entity_poly.pdbx_strand_id
1 'polypeptide(L)'
;MTKGTNTLLAFADDTGLEVDAIDGAPGVHAARYAGPDATYADNVAKLLRELEGVYPALRTARFATVAMTCWPDGREVASRGEVEGVIAAAPAGEHGFGYDPVFVPTEGDGRTFAEMTGAEKHAVSHRGRAFAALAETLSTHTR
;
A
#
# COMPACT_ATOMS: atom_id res chain seq x y z
N MET A 1 12.07 -34.27 -10.03
CA MET A 1 11.49 -34.03 -9.85
C MET A 1 10.80 -33.66 -9.57
N THR A 2 10.45 -33.66 -9.51
CA THR A 2 9.69 -33.35 -9.39
C THR A 2 9.46 -32.68 -8.68
N LYS A 3 9.93 -32.65 -8.59
CA LYS A 3 9.72 -31.83 -8.02
C LYS A 3 8.95 -30.95 -7.97
N GLY A 4 8.47 -30.77 -8.90
CA GLY A 4 7.54 -29.73 -9.12
C GLY A 4 6.54 -29.61 -8.04
N THR A 5 6.13 -30.68 -7.53
CA THR A 5 5.17 -30.72 -6.43
C THR A 5 5.69 -30.03 -5.20
N ASN A 6 7.01 -29.97 -5.08
CA ASN A 6 7.61 -29.33 -3.91
C ASN A 6 7.68 -27.82 -4.04
N THR A 7 7.22 -27.31 -5.17
CA THR A 7 7.32 -25.89 -5.46
C THR A 7 6.03 -25.15 -5.25
N LEU A 8 5.06 -25.73 -4.56
CA LEU A 8 3.88 -24.99 -4.16
C LEU A 8 4.31 -23.90 -3.19
N LEU A 9 4.24 -22.69 -3.68
CA LEU A 9 4.58 -21.51 -2.91
C LEU A 9 3.30 -20.78 -2.57
N ALA A 10 3.22 -20.29 -1.34
CA ALA A 10 2.16 -19.38 -0.96
C ALA A 10 2.68 -17.96 -1.08
N PHE A 11 1.91 -17.11 -1.73
CA PHE A 11 2.22 -15.70 -1.83
C PHE A 11 1.21 -14.92 -1.03
N ALA A 12 1.67 -13.92 -0.31
CA ALA A 12 0.80 -13.06 0.47
C ALA A 12 1.29 -11.63 0.35
N ASP A 13 0.38 -10.67 0.48
CA ASP A 13 0.76 -9.30 0.63
C ASP A 13 -0.04 -8.66 1.76
N ASP A 14 0.60 -7.74 2.44
CA ASP A 14 -0.01 -6.91 3.46
C ASP A 14 0.22 -5.47 3.07
N THR A 15 -0.84 -4.71 2.97
CA THR A 15 -0.77 -3.31 2.58
C THR A 15 -1.31 -2.43 3.69
N GLY A 16 -0.59 -1.37 4.01
CA GLY A 16 -1.01 -0.39 4.99
C GLY A 16 -0.72 1.02 4.53
N LEU A 17 -1.42 1.96 5.13
CA LEU A 17 -1.18 3.37 4.93
C LEU A 17 -0.63 3.93 6.24
N GLU A 18 0.56 4.53 6.19
CA GLU A 18 1.21 5.12 7.36
C GLU A 18 1.22 6.62 7.19
N VAL A 19 0.57 7.34 8.11
CA VAL A 19 0.48 8.80 8.07
C VAL A 19 1.27 9.38 9.23
N ASP A 20 2.27 10.18 8.91
CA ASP A 20 3.24 10.66 9.89
C ASP A 20 2.61 11.52 10.99
N ALA A 21 1.67 12.38 10.65
CA ALA A 21 1.04 13.28 11.63
C ALA A 21 0.20 12.54 12.69
N ILE A 22 -0.12 11.28 12.47
CA ILE A 22 -0.87 10.47 13.42
C ILE A 22 -0.11 9.20 13.78
N ASP A 23 1.20 9.34 13.90
CA ASP A 23 2.12 8.31 14.38
C ASP A 23 2.09 7.00 13.60
N GLY A 24 1.88 7.10 12.30
CA GLY A 24 1.88 5.94 11.41
C GLY A 24 0.53 5.25 11.27
N ALA A 25 -0.52 5.76 11.94
CA ALA A 25 -1.86 5.20 11.74
C ALA A 25 -2.36 5.55 10.33
N PRO A 26 -3.29 4.78 9.77
CA PRO A 26 -3.91 3.57 10.28
C PRO A 26 -3.05 2.31 10.20
N GLY A 27 -1.93 2.34 9.47
CA GLY A 27 -1.01 1.21 9.40
C GLY A 27 -1.67 -0.07 8.89
N VAL A 28 -1.42 -1.18 9.58
CA VAL A 28 -1.96 -2.49 9.21
C VAL A 28 -3.47 -2.59 9.41
N HIS A 29 -4.06 -1.64 10.13
CA HIS A 29 -5.50 -1.60 10.38
C HIS A 29 -6.26 -0.75 9.37
N ALA A 30 -5.63 -0.39 8.25
CA ALA A 30 -6.19 0.52 7.26
C ALA A 30 -7.60 0.14 6.79
N ALA A 31 -7.85 -1.15 6.57
CA ALA A 31 -9.14 -1.61 6.07
C ALA A 31 -10.29 -1.42 7.08
N ARG A 32 -9.96 -1.38 8.37
CA ARG A 32 -10.96 -1.28 9.44
C ARG A 32 -10.76 -0.07 10.33
N TYR A 33 -10.14 0.95 9.78
CA TYR A 33 -9.76 2.13 10.55
C TYR A 33 -10.96 2.80 11.24
N ALA A 34 -12.09 2.90 10.54
CA ALA A 34 -13.31 3.50 11.11
C ALA A 34 -14.23 2.48 11.77
N GLY A 35 -13.79 1.22 11.89
CA GLY A 35 -14.55 0.17 12.55
C GLY A 35 -14.58 -1.12 11.74
N PRO A 36 -15.04 -2.23 12.32
CA PRO A 36 -15.02 -3.53 11.66
C PRO A 36 -15.88 -3.61 10.40
N ASP A 37 -16.93 -2.79 10.33
CA ASP A 37 -17.83 -2.77 9.16
C ASP A 37 -17.66 -1.49 8.32
N ALA A 38 -16.53 -0.83 8.44
CA ALA A 38 -16.30 0.45 7.76
C ALA A 38 -16.22 0.27 6.25
N THR A 39 -16.85 1.21 5.53
CA THR A 39 -16.67 1.33 4.08
C THR A 39 -15.40 2.12 3.80
N TYR A 40 -14.97 2.14 2.55
CA TYR A 40 -13.83 2.97 2.15
C TYR A 40 -14.09 4.44 2.47
N ALA A 41 -15.31 4.90 2.20
CA ALA A 41 -15.68 6.28 2.50
C ALA A 41 -15.61 6.59 3.99
N ASP A 42 -16.00 5.66 4.85
CA ASP A 42 -15.90 5.81 6.30
C ASP A 42 -14.46 5.99 6.75
N ASN A 43 -13.58 5.17 6.21
CA ASN A 43 -12.16 5.22 6.55
C ASN A 43 -11.51 6.53 6.10
N VAL A 44 -11.84 6.97 4.89
CA VAL A 44 -11.35 8.26 4.37
C VAL A 44 -11.85 9.40 5.22
N ALA A 45 -13.14 9.38 5.56
CA ALA A 45 -13.74 10.43 6.40
C ALA A 45 -13.06 10.52 7.76
N LYS A 46 -12.79 9.38 8.39
CA LYS A 46 -12.09 9.38 9.68
C LYS A 46 -10.69 9.94 9.55
N LEU A 47 -9.95 9.53 8.51
CA LEU A 47 -8.60 10.02 8.28
C LEU A 47 -8.59 11.54 8.13
N LEU A 48 -9.48 12.07 7.32
CA LEU A 48 -9.54 13.51 7.11
C LEU A 48 -9.91 14.27 8.39
N ARG A 49 -10.79 13.72 9.22
CA ARG A 49 -11.11 14.33 10.52
C ARG A 49 -9.88 14.37 11.42
N GLU A 50 -9.10 13.30 11.44
CA GLU A 50 -7.92 13.24 12.30
C GLU A 50 -6.81 14.16 11.84
N LEU A 51 -6.84 14.56 10.57
CA LEU A 51 -5.87 15.49 10.01
C LEU A 51 -6.35 16.92 9.96
N GLU A 52 -7.54 17.22 10.50
CA GLU A 52 -8.02 18.60 10.57
C GLU A 52 -7.00 19.46 11.31
N GLY A 53 -6.68 20.63 10.74
CA GLY A 53 -5.72 21.55 11.34
C GLY A 53 -4.27 21.21 11.07
N VAL A 54 -3.99 20.09 10.42
CA VAL A 54 -2.62 19.72 10.04
C VAL A 54 -2.28 20.41 8.71
N TYR A 55 -1.17 21.16 8.69
CA TYR A 55 -0.73 21.85 7.48
C TYR A 55 -0.45 20.85 6.35
N PRO A 56 -0.71 21.23 5.10
CA PRO A 56 -0.47 20.32 3.96
C PRO A 56 0.94 19.73 3.93
N ALA A 57 1.95 20.51 4.26
CA ALA A 57 3.33 20.03 4.25
C ALA A 57 3.61 18.98 5.31
N LEU A 58 2.76 18.87 6.34
CA LEU A 58 2.91 17.91 7.43
C LEU A 58 2.03 16.67 7.25
N ARG A 59 1.32 16.55 6.14
CA ARG A 59 0.44 15.43 5.85
C ARG A 59 1.15 14.32 5.09
N THR A 60 2.45 14.18 5.30
CA THR A 60 3.23 13.15 4.63
C THR A 60 2.79 11.76 5.04
N ALA A 61 2.81 10.85 4.10
CA ALA A 61 2.32 9.50 4.31
C ALA A 61 2.99 8.56 3.30
N ARG A 62 2.79 7.27 3.50
CA ARG A 62 3.24 6.27 2.54
C ARG A 62 2.31 5.08 2.55
N PHE A 63 2.06 4.54 1.36
CA PHE A 63 1.57 3.18 1.26
C PHE A 63 2.75 2.24 1.34
N ALA A 64 2.60 1.18 2.12
CA ALA A 64 3.62 0.15 2.24
C ALA A 64 2.98 -1.21 2.03
N THR A 65 3.63 -2.03 1.21
CA THR A 65 3.22 -3.40 1.00
C THR A 65 4.38 -4.32 1.29
N VAL A 66 4.13 -5.37 2.06
CA VAL A 66 5.09 -6.44 2.27
C VAL A 66 4.59 -7.63 1.45
N ALA A 67 5.35 -8.00 0.43
CA ALA A 67 5.08 -9.19 -0.36
C ALA A 67 5.92 -10.33 0.21
N MET A 68 5.30 -11.48 0.41
CA MET A 68 5.95 -12.62 1.06
C MET A 68 5.75 -13.88 0.24
N THR A 69 6.80 -14.68 0.17
CA THR A 69 6.74 -16.03 -0.38
C THR A 69 7.07 -17.02 0.73
N CYS A 70 6.23 -18.03 0.89
CA CYS A 70 6.43 -19.09 1.86
C CYS A 70 6.60 -20.43 1.12
N TRP A 71 7.58 -21.21 1.55
CA TRP A 71 7.80 -22.56 1.02
C TRP A 71 7.22 -23.60 1.99
N PRO A 72 6.90 -24.80 1.50
CA PRO A 72 6.33 -25.84 2.36
C PRO A 72 7.23 -26.24 3.53
N ASP A 73 8.53 -26.02 3.44
CA ASP A 73 9.48 -26.33 4.51
C ASP A 73 9.54 -25.26 5.60
N GLY A 74 8.72 -24.23 5.50
CA GLY A 74 8.67 -23.16 6.49
C GLY A 74 9.55 -21.96 6.18
N ARG A 75 10.35 -22.02 5.13
CA ARG A 75 11.15 -20.84 4.74
C ARG A 75 10.25 -19.74 4.25
N GLU A 76 10.67 -18.51 4.48
CA GLU A 76 9.94 -17.32 4.05
C GLU A 76 10.92 -16.30 3.51
N VAL A 77 10.49 -15.60 2.47
CA VAL A 77 11.21 -14.44 1.94
C VAL A 77 10.19 -13.32 1.79
N ALA A 78 10.51 -12.17 2.35
CA ALA A 78 9.63 -11.01 2.29
C ALA A 78 10.36 -9.81 1.71
N SER A 79 9.62 -8.96 1.01
CA SER A 79 10.15 -7.72 0.47
C SER A 79 9.12 -6.63 0.67
N ARG A 80 9.58 -5.42 0.98
CA ARG A 80 8.73 -4.27 1.22
C ARG A 80 8.85 -3.29 0.07
N GLY A 81 7.71 -2.82 -0.42
CA GLY A 81 7.64 -1.74 -1.38
C GLY A 81 6.87 -0.58 -0.79
N GLU A 82 7.31 0.64 -1.05
CA GLU A 82 6.68 1.84 -0.51
C GLU A 82 6.45 2.88 -1.60
N VAL A 83 5.39 3.64 -1.44
CA VAL A 83 5.14 4.84 -2.25
C VAL A 83 4.92 5.98 -1.28
N GLU A 84 5.80 6.97 -1.34
CA GLU A 84 5.69 8.18 -0.52
C GLU A 84 4.69 9.15 -1.15
N GLY A 85 4.02 9.89 -0.33
CA GLY A 85 3.08 10.89 -0.80
C GLY A 85 2.56 11.76 0.33
N VAL A 86 1.46 12.44 0.07
CA VAL A 86 0.79 13.27 1.06
C VAL A 86 -0.71 12.99 1.01
N ILE A 87 -1.38 13.29 2.12
CA ILE A 87 -2.84 13.15 2.21
C ILE A 87 -3.47 14.47 1.78
N ALA A 88 -4.34 14.42 0.79
CA ALA A 88 -5.07 15.59 0.30
C ALA A 88 -6.06 16.10 1.33
N ALA A 89 -6.48 17.35 1.18
CA ALA A 89 -7.47 17.95 2.10
C ALA A 89 -8.89 17.43 1.85
N ALA A 90 -9.16 16.96 0.65
CA ALA A 90 -10.48 16.44 0.25
C ALA A 90 -10.32 15.33 -0.78
N PRO A 91 -11.28 14.41 -0.87
CA PRO A 91 -11.21 13.34 -1.87
C PRO A 91 -11.30 13.87 -3.28
N ALA A 92 -10.57 13.24 -4.21
CA ALA A 92 -10.63 13.54 -5.64
C ALA A 92 -10.46 12.26 -6.44
N GLY A 93 -11.25 12.10 -7.49
CA GLY A 93 -11.19 10.95 -8.38
C GLY A 93 -12.13 9.83 -7.98
N GLU A 94 -12.34 8.91 -8.90
CA GLU A 94 -13.31 7.83 -8.72
C GLU A 94 -12.75 6.44 -9.02
N HIS A 95 -11.49 6.37 -9.41
CA HIS A 95 -10.84 5.09 -9.69
C HIS A 95 -10.24 4.50 -8.43
N GLY A 96 -9.90 3.22 -8.50
CA GLY A 96 -9.21 2.57 -7.41
C GLY A 96 -10.11 2.22 -6.23
N PHE A 97 -9.52 2.15 -5.04
CA PHE A 97 -10.20 1.72 -3.83
C PHE A 97 -9.50 2.27 -2.60
N GLY A 98 -10.12 2.08 -1.43
CA GLY A 98 -9.51 2.44 -0.16
C GLY A 98 -9.22 3.93 -0.04
N TYR A 99 -7.98 4.26 0.24
CA TYR A 99 -7.54 5.65 0.45
C TYR A 99 -7.08 6.34 -0.84
N ASP A 100 -7.22 5.68 -1.98
CA ASP A 100 -6.80 6.25 -3.27
C ASP A 100 -7.34 7.67 -3.51
N PRO A 101 -8.57 8.01 -3.13
CA PRO A 101 -9.08 9.38 -3.36
C PRO A 101 -8.35 10.48 -2.60
N VAL A 102 -7.58 10.15 -1.59
CA VAL A 102 -6.88 11.17 -0.78
C VAL A 102 -5.36 11.02 -0.77
N PHE A 103 -4.82 10.04 -1.46
CA PHE A 103 -3.37 9.85 -1.50
C PHE A 103 -2.77 10.43 -2.77
N VAL A 104 -1.89 11.40 -2.61
CA VAL A 104 -1.19 12.07 -3.72
C VAL A 104 0.26 11.60 -3.71
N PRO A 105 0.66 10.72 -4.63
CA PRO A 105 2.05 10.22 -4.64
C PRO A 105 3.02 11.33 -5.01
N THR A 106 4.16 11.35 -4.34
CA THR A 106 5.22 12.33 -4.58
C THR A 106 5.78 12.21 -6.00
N GLU A 107 5.86 10.98 -6.51
CA GLU A 107 6.40 10.74 -7.85
C GLU A 107 5.40 11.00 -8.98
N GLY A 108 4.20 11.43 -8.63
CA GLY A 108 3.18 11.74 -9.62
C GLY A 108 3.18 13.20 -10.04
N ASP A 109 2.08 13.61 -10.64
CA ASP A 109 1.89 14.95 -11.17
C ASP A 109 0.91 15.80 -10.34
N GLY A 110 0.69 15.42 -9.10
CA GLY A 110 -0.22 16.11 -8.19
C GLY A 110 -1.62 15.53 -8.13
N ARG A 111 -1.91 14.51 -8.94
CA ARG A 111 -3.20 13.81 -8.89
C ARG A 111 -3.20 12.78 -7.78
N THR A 112 -4.38 12.50 -7.23
CA THR A 112 -4.55 11.38 -6.32
C THR A 112 -4.51 10.08 -7.12
N PHE A 113 -4.30 8.95 -6.42
CA PHE A 113 -4.38 7.65 -7.08
C PHE A 113 -5.75 7.42 -7.73
N ALA A 114 -6.82 7.94 -7.13
CA ALA A 114 -8.16 7.78 -7.68
C ALA A 114 -8.40 8.61 -8.95
N GLU A 115 -7.53 9.58 -9.22
CA GLU A 115 -7.58 10.38 -10.44
C GLU A 115 -6.73 9.78 -11.56
N MET A 116 -6.00 8.71 -11.27
CA MET A 116 -5.11 8.06 -12.23
C MET A 116 -5.79 6.88 -12.90
N THR A 117 -5.36 6.57 -14.12
CA THR A 117 -5.74 5.31 -14.76
C THR A 117 -5.05 4.16 -14.05
N GLY A 118 -5.51 2.94 -14.26
CA GLY A 118 -4.87 1.77 -13.69
C GLY A 118 -3.40 1.66 -14.09
N ALA A 119 -3.07 2.00 -15.34
CA ALA A 119 -1.69 1.95 -15.82
C ALA A 119 -0.82 3.00 -15.15
N GLU A 120 -1.35 4.22 -14.97
CA GLU A 120 -0.61 5.29 -14.31
C GLU A 120 -0.34 4.96 -12.85
N LYS A 121 -1.35 4.45 -12.15
CA LYS A 121 -1.19 4.04 -10.77
C LYS A 121 -0.18 2.90 -10.64
N HIS A 122 -0.26 1.92 -11.54
CA HIS A 122 0.62 0.75 -11.51
C HIS A 122 2.09 1.15 -11.65
N ALA A 123 2.38 2.17 -12.43
CA ALA A 123 3.75 2.65 -12.63
C ALA A 123 4.43 3.10 -11.33
N VAL A 124 3.64 3.54 -10.35
CA VAL A 124 4.17 4.00 -9.05
C VAL A 124 3.64 3.17 -7.89
N SER A 125 3.04 2.01 -8.17
CA SER A 125 2.36 1.21 -7.16
C SER A 125 3.31 0.64 -6.10
N HIS A 126 2.93 0.81 -4.84
CA HIS A 126 3.63 0.22 -3.71
C HIS A 126 3.62 -1.32 -3.77
N ARG A 127 2.49 -1.90 -4.22
CA ARG A 127 2.38 -3.35 -4.37
C ARG A 127 3.28 -3.86 -5.49
N GLY A 128 3.30 -3.16 -6.62
CA GLY A 128 4.18 -3.52 -7.73
C GLY A 128 5.65 -3.47 -7.32
N ARG A 129 6.03 -2.46 -6.53
CA ARG A 129 7.39 -2.35 -6.02
C ARG A 129 7.75 -3.49 -5.08
N ALA A 130 6.83 -3.89 -4.21
CA ALA A 130 7.08 -4.99 -3.29
C ALA A 130 7.27 -6.30 -4.03
N PHE A 131 6.44 -6.59 -5.04
CA PHE A 131 6.58 -7.80 -5.82
C PHE A 131 7.81 -7.78 -6.73
N ALA A 132 8.19 -6.64 -7.27
CA ALA A 132 9.41 -6.52 -8.05
C ALA A 132 10.63 -6.79 -7.16
N ALA A 133 10.66 -6.23 -5.97
CA ALA A 133 11.73 -6.46 -5.01
C ALA A 133 11.77 -7.92 -4.56
N LEU A 134 10.62 -8.54 -4.36
CA LEU A 134 10.53 -9.95 -4.01
C LEU A 134 11.08 -10.83 -5.13
N ALA A 135 10.71 -10.55 -6.37
CA ALA A 135 11.20 -11.30 -7.53
C ALA A 135 12.72 -11.24 -7.63
N GLU A 136 13.29 -10.07 -7.40
CA GLU A 136 14.74 -9.88 -7.40
C GLU A 136 15.40 -10.68 -6.28
N THR A 137 14.83 -10.65 -5.08
CA THR A 137 15.31 -11.42 -3.94
C THR A 137 15.25 -12.92 -4.22
N LEU A 138 14.15 -13.40 -4.79
CA LEU A 138 13.99 -14.81 -5.12
C LEU A 138 15.00 -15.25 -6.17
N SER A 139 15.28 -14.42 -7.15
CA SER A 139 16.28 -14.68 -8.17
C SER A 139 17.66 -14.92 -7.54
N THR A 140 17.97 -14.19 -6.48
CA THR A 140 19.23 -14.35 -5.76
C THR A 140 19.23 -15.62 -4.91
N HIS A 141 18.10 -15.97 -4.29
CA HIS A 141 18.01 -17.09 -3.35
C HIS A 141 17.83 -18.44 -4.02
N THR A 142 17.41 -18.48 -5.27
CA THR A 142 17.15 -19.74 -5.97
C THR A 142 18.32 -20.24 -6.79
N ARG A 143 19.45 -19.63 -6.66
CA ARG A 143 20.66 -20.05 -7.40
C ARG A 143 21.45 -21.10 -6.69
#